data_2e255025c82a3a225e3c744a8ea5ea5a
#
_entry.id   2e255025c82a3a225e3c744a8ea5ea5a
#
_cell.length_a   1.000
_cell.length_b   1.000
_cell.length_c   1.000
_cell.angle_alpha   90.00
_cell.angle_beta   90.00
_cell.angle_gamma   90.00
#
_symmetry.space_group_name_H-M   'P 1'
#
loop_
_entity.id
_entity.type
_entity.pdbx_description
1 polymer ?
#
loop_
_entity_poly.entity_id
_entity_poly.type
_entity_poly.pdbx_seq_one_letter_code
_entity_poly.pdbx_strand_id
1 'polypeptide(L)'
;KGGEFFFNFAAAIAGRHPGGPAKVAVISSGMYGMVSGSPTSDVVTTGSITIPIMRRLGYRGAHAGAIEVAASTGGSIVPPVLGTAAFIMVDFAGVEYRDIAIAALIPAILYYVSIYSQVHFSSLRLGLGSLSEEQIPRFIATMRNGGLFFVPLIVLTVALLKGYTPTMVGVFGSFTVLVVAMLKSETRIGLLNLFNVLSETCYRMVPVAGACAAAGLVIGGITMTGLAGKFAHVVYGITDAQMLPTLALTAVVTIVLGMG
;
A
#
# COMPACT_ATOMS: atom_id res chain seq x y z
N LYS A 1 3.75 12.87 11.42
CA LYS A 1 4.86 13.53 10.67
C LYS A 1 5.26 12.77 9.38
N GLY A 2 5.27 11.42 9.36
CA GLY A 2 5.54 10.66 8.13
C GLY A 2 4.48 10.89 7.04
N GLY A 3 3.19 10.81 7.39
CA GLY A 3 2.09 11.09 6.47
C GLY A 3 2.12 12.52 5.92
N GLU A 4 2.42 13.51 6.76
CA GLU A 4 2.61 14.91 6.33
C GLU A 4 3.79 15.06 5.36
N PHE A 5 4.87 14.32 5.58
CA PHE A 5 6.01 14.34 4.67
C PHE A 5 5.63 13.79 3.30
N PHE A 6 5.00 12.62 3.23
CA PHE A 6 4.57 12.04 1.96
C PHE A 6 3.53 12.91 1.25
N PHE A 7 2.62 13.55 2.01
CA PHE A 7 1.69 14.54 1.46
C PHE A 7 2.44 15.73 0.85
N ASN A 8 3.35 16.34 1.58
CA ASN A 8 4.13 17.49 1.13
C ASN A 8 5.01 17.16 -0.08
N PHE A 9 5.59 15.96 -0.10
CA PHE A 9 6.36 15.46 -1.23
C PHE A 9 5.47 15.30 -2.49
N ALA A 10 4.32 14.68 -2.34
CA ALA A 10 3.35 14.51 -3.42
C ALA A 10 2.79 15.87 -3.90
N ALA A 11 2.54 16.81 -2.98
CA ALA A 11 2.07 18.16 -3.30
C ALA A 11 3.11 18.96 -4.10
N ALA A 12 4.39 18.81 -3.78
CA ALA A 12 5.48 19.44 -4.53
C ALA A 12 5.57 18.96 -5.98
N ILE A 13 5.17 17.70 -6.25
CA ILE A 13 5.24 17.07 -7.59
C ILE A 13 3.94 17.33 -8.38
N ALA A 14 2.79 17.04 -7.79
CA ALA A 14 1.51 16.95 -8.51
C ALA A 14 0.52 18.08 -8.20
N GLY A 15 0.79 18.89 -7.18
CA GLY A 15 -0.15 19.90 -6.68
C GLY A 15 -0.53 21.01 -7.69
N ARG A 16 0.37 21.33 -8.62
CA ARG A 16 0.16 22.37 -9.66
C ARG A 16 -0.74 21.95 -10.81
N HIS A 17 -0.98 20.66 -10.97
CA HIS A 17 -1.77 20.15 -12.10
C HIS A 17 -3.27 20.20 -11.82
N PRO A 18 -4.13 20.28 -12.85
CA PRO A 18 -5.57 20.14 -12.66
C PRO A 18 -5.89 18.87 -11.88
N GLY A 19 -6.79 18.99 -10.89
CA GLY A 19 -7.06 17.91 -9.96
C GLY A 19 -5.92 17.62 -8.98
N GLY A 20 -5.05 18.62 -8.74
CA GLY A 20 -3.87 18.52 -7.87
C GLY A 20 -4.12 17.80 -6.56
N PRO A 21 -5.13 18.18 -5.75
CA PRO A 21 -5.42 17.53 -4.48
C PRO A 21 -5.66 16.04 -4.56
N ALA A 22 -6.40 15.59 -5.57
CA ALA A 22 -6.69 14.17 -5.75
C ALA A 22 -5.46 13.40 -6.26
N LYS A 23 -4.65 14.01 -7.13
CA LYS A 23 -3.37 13.43 -7.55
C LYS A 23 -2.36 13.32 -6.41
N VAL A 24 -2.34 14.34 -5.55
CA VAL A 24 -1.54 14.34 -4.31
C VAL A 24 -2.00 13.20 -3.40
N ALA A 25 -3.32 13.01 -3.24
CA ALA A 25 -3.86 11.89 -2.49
C ALA A 25 -3.38 10.54 -3.07
N VAL A 26 -3.49 10.34 -4.40
CA VAL A 26 -3.04 9.10 -5.06
C VAL A 26 -1.56 8.81 -4.80
N ILE A 27 -0.69 9.81 -4.98
CA ILE A 27 0.75 9.63 -4.80
C ILE A 27 1.11 9.44 -3.32
N SER A 28 0.56 10.29 -2.41
CA SER A 28 0.90 10.23 -0.99
C SER A 28 0.41 8.94 -0.34
N SER A 29 -0.81 8.48 -0.66
CA SER A 29 -1.36 7.23 -0.12
C SER A 29 -0.63 6.02 -0.69
N GLY A 30 -0.23 6.05 -1.98
CA GLY A 30 0.62 5.01 -2.56
C GLY A 30 1.97 4.90 -1.85
N MET A 31 2.64 6.02 -1.63
CA MET A 31 3.93 6.05 -0.93
C MET A 31 3.82 5.64 0.54
N TYR A 32 2.75 6.04 1.22
CA TYR A 32 2.51 5.63 2.59
C TYR A 32 2.20 4.13 2.66
N GLY A 33 1.41 3.62 1.71
CA GLY A 33 1.06 2.21 1.58
C GLY A 33 2.26 1.29 1.36
N MET A 34 3.32 1.77 0.67
CA MET A 34 4.59 1.03 0.53
C MET A 34 5.25 0.73 1.89
N VAL A 35 4.93 1.48 2.93
CA VAL A 35 5.46 1.30 4.29
C VAL A 35 4.49 0.53 5.17
N SER A 36 3.20 0.85 5.09
CA SER A 36 2.18 0.32 5.99
C SER A 36 1.68 -1.07 5.57
N GLY A 37 1.58 -1.32 4.26
CA GLY A 37 0.96 -2.53 3.71
C GLY A 37 -0.52 -2.72 4.09
N SER A 38 -1.16 -1.70 4.70
CA SER A 38 -2.51 -1.78 5.25
C SER A 38 -3.43 -0.68 4.71
N PRO A 39 -4.28 -0.97 3.72
CA PRO A 39 -5.20 0.00 3.14
C PRO A 39 -6.05 0.76 4.16
N THR A 40 -6.56 0.05 5.17
CA THR A 40 -7.40 0.64 6.22
C THR A 40 -6.62 1.68 7.05
N SER A 41 -5.39 1.35 7.42
CA SER A 41 -4.50 2.27 8.15
C SER A 41 -4.19 3.51 7.30
N ASP A 42 -3.98 3.30 6.00
CA ASP A 42 -3.64 4.37 5.06
C ASP A 42 -4.81 5.34 4.89
N VAL A 43 -6.03 4.84 4.66
CA VAL A 43 -7.23 5.67 4.56
C VAL A 43 -7.43 6.53 5.81
N VAL A 44 -7.19 5.98 7.00
CA VAL A 44 -7.31 6.74 8.25
C VAL A 44 -6.21 7.81 8.35
N THR A 45 -4.98 7.46 8.01
CA THR A 45 -3.82 8.35 8.19
C THR A 45 -3.76 9.43 7.12
N THR A 46 -3.72 9.04 5.85
CA THR A 46 -3.60 9.97 4.72
C THR A 46 -4.93 10.64 4.40
N GLY A 47 -6.03 9.90 4.49
CA GLY A 47 -7.36 10.41 4.22
C GLY A 47 -7.82 11.49 5.21
N SER A 48 -7.33 11.46 6.46
CA SER A 48 -7.58 12.55 7.41
C SER A 48 -7.07 13.91 6.92
N ILE A 49 -6.06 13.92 6.06
CA ILE A 49 -5.46 15.13 5.47
C ILE A 49 -6.03 15.39 4.07
N THR A 50 -6.05 14.37 3.22
CA THR A 50 -6.35 14.49 1.79
C THR A 50 -7.84 14.72 1.50
N ILE A 51 -8.75 14.02 2.20
CA ILE A 51 -10.19 14.15 2.00
C ILE A 51 -10.69 15.57 2.30
N PRO A 52 -10.35 16.21 3.44
CA PRO A 52 -10.73 17.60 3.69
C PRO A 52 -10.22 18.57 2.62
N ILE A 53 -9.00 18.39 2.13
CA ILE A 53 -8.41 19.25 1.09
C ILE A 53 -9.15 19.07 -0.24
N MET A 54 -9.42 17.84 -0.66
CA MET A 54 -10.22 17.56 -1.86
C MET A 54 -11.61 18.19 -1.78
N ARG A 55 -12.28 18.07 -0.63
CA ARG A 55 -13.62 18.65 -0.42
C ARG A 55 -13.61 20.18 -0.49
N ARG A 56 -12.62 20.86 0.07
CA ARG A 56 -12.48 22.32 -0.01
C ARG A 56 -12.32 22.82 -1.44
N LEU A 57 -11.76 21.99 -2.31
CA LEU A 57 -11.52 22.32 -3.73
C LEU A 57 -12.62 21.78 -4.67
N GLY A 58 -13.78 21.41 -4.11
CA GLY A 58 -15.00 21.14 -4.87
C GLY A 58 -15.29 19.67 -5.16
N TYR A 59 -14.47 18.74 -4.64
CA TYR A 59 -14.81 17.31 -4.75
C TYR A 59 -16.00 16.96 -3.85
N ARG A 60 -16.94 16.18 -4.37
CA ARG A 60 -18.01 15.58 -3.55
C ARG A 60 -17.38 14.63 -2.53
N GLY A 61 -17.91 14.59 -1.29
CA GLY A 61 -17.36 13.76 -0.22
C GLY A 61 -17.22 12.28 -0.59
N ALA A 62 -18.23 11.70 -1.24
CA ALA A 62 -18.18 10.32 -1.72
C ALA A 62 -17.08 10.10 -2.77
N HIS A 63 -16.86 11.06 -3.68
CA HIS A 63 -15.82 10.97 -4.70
C HIS A 63 -14.41 11.10 -4.07
N ALA A 64 -14.23 12.04 -3.14
CA ALA A 64 -12.97 12.19 -2.41
C ALA A 64 -12.63 10.92 -1.59
N GLY A 65 -13.63 10.35 -0.91
CA GLY A 65 -13.48 9.09 -0.20
C GLY A 65 -13.14 7.92 -1.12
N ALA A 66 -13.80 7.81 -2.28
CA ALA A 66 -13.52 6.77 -3.26
C ALA A 66 -12.08 6.84 -3.82
N ILE A 67 -11.60 8.05 -4.12
CA ILE A 67 -10.20 8.27 -4.57
C ILE A 67 -9.22 7.82 -3.48
N GLU A 68 -9.46 8.21 -2.24
CA GLU A 68 -8.59 7.86 -1.12
C GLU A 68 -8.57 6.35 -0.87
N VAL A 69 -9.72 5.71 -0.85
CA VAL A 69 -9.83 4.25 -0.67
C VAL A 69 -9.12 3.51 -1.81
N ALA A 70 -9.35 3.92 -3.06
CA ALA A 70 -8.67 3.32 -4.20
C ALA A 70 -7.15 3.50 -4.13
N ALA A 71 -6.68 4.71 -3.82
CA ALA A 71 -5.25 4.99 -3.68
C ALA A 71 -4.59 4.16 -2.56
N SER A 72 -5.24 4.08 -1.41
CA SER A 72 -4.76 3.32 -0.25
C SER A 72 -4.77 1.80 -0.51
N THR A 73 -5.79 1.29 -1.21
CA THR A 73 -5.88 -0.13 -1.57
C THR A 73 -4.70 -0.55 -2.45
N GLY A 74 -4.30 0.30 -3.40
CA GLY A 74 -3.13 0.07 -4.23
C GLY A 74 -1.83 -0.07 -3.42
N GLY A 75 -1.73 0.56 -2.25
CA GLY A 75 -0.55 0.46 -1.38
C GLY A 75 -0.21 -0.98 -0.98
N SER A 76 -1.22 -1.84 -0.83
CA SER A 76 -1.00 -3.25 -0.46
C SER A 76 -0.35 -4.12 -1.55
N ILE A 77 -0.29 -3.63 -2.79
CA ILE A 77 0.38 -4.32 -3.90
C ILE A 77 1.70 -3.66 -4.31
N VAL A 78 2.10 -2.57 -3.66
CA VAL A 78 3.34 -1.85 -3.99
C VAL A 78 4.48 -2.34 -3.10
N PRO A 79 5.58 -2.84 -3.68
CA PRO A 79 6.77 -3.19 -2.90
C PRO A 79 7.37 -1.95 -2.21
N PRO A 80 8.13 -2.09 -1.11
CA PRO A 80 8.71 -3.35 -0.62
C PRO A 80 7.83 -4.13 0.37
N VAL A 81 6.86 -3.50 1.07
CA VAL A 81 6.20 -4.19 2.20
C VAL A 81 5.06 -5.08 1.74
N LEU A 82 4.29 -4.68 0.73
CA LEU A 82 3.08 -5.38 0.28
C LEU A 82 2.05 -5.59 1.42
N GLY A 83 0.89 -6.12 1.09
CA GLY A 83 -0.12 -6.52 2.07
C GLY A 83 0.14 -7.92 2.67
N THR A 84 -0.59 -8.27 3.72
CA THR A 84 -0.47 -9.56 4.42
C THR A 84 -0.65 -10.77 3.51
N ALA A 85 -1.44 -10.63 2.44
CA ALA A 85 -1.63 -11.69 1.45
C ALA A 85 -0.32 -12.16 0.79
N ALA A 86 0.65 -11.27 0.62
CA ALA A 86 1.94 -11.62 0.01
C ALA A 86 2.73 -12.63 0.87
N PHE A 87 2.63 -12.55 2.19
CA PHE A 87 3.28 -13.53 3.09
C PHE A 87 2.63 -14.92 2.98
N ILE A 88 1.30 -14.95 2.83
CA ILE A 88 0.57 -16.19 2.60
C ILE A 88 0.95 -16.80 1.25
N MET A 89 1.12 -15.96 0.22
CA MET A 89 1.55 -16.41 -1.11
C MET A 89 2.93 -17.10 -1.09
N VAL A 90 3.88 -16.64 -0.27
CA VAL A 90 5.19 -17.30 -0.11
C VAL A 90 5.02 -18.77 0.25
N ASP A 91 4.21 -19.04 1.27
CA ASP A 91 4.00 -20.40 1.79
C ASP A 91 3.25 -21.29 0.79
N PHE A 92 2.26 -20.71 0.08
CA PHE A 92 1.42 -21.48 -0.84
C PHE A 92 2.03 -21.68 -2.22
N ALA A 93 2.66 -20.67 -2.78
CA ALA A 93 3.30 -20.75 -4.09
C ALA A 93 4.68 -21.40 -4.02
N GLY A 94 5.28 -21.53 -2.82
CA GLY A 94 6.62 -22.06 -2.63
C GLY A 94 7.70 -21.22 -3.32
N VAL A 95 7.45 -19.90 -3.47
CA VAL A 95 8.38 -18.95 -4.09
C VAL A 95 8.90 -17.95 -3.07
N GLU A 96 10.04 -17.36 -3.34
CA GLU A 96 10.62 -16.35 -2.44
C GLU A 96 9.78 -15.05 -2.44
N TYR A 97 9.71 -14.39 -1.28
CA TYR A 97 9.03 -13.09 -1.17
C TYR A 97 9.57 -12.06 -2.17
N ARG A 98 10.87 -12.10 -2.46
CA ARG A 98 11.51 -11.24 -3.44
C ARG A 98 10.88 -11.36 -4.83
N ASP A 99 10.60 -12.58 -5.26
CA ASP A 99 10.04 -12.85 -6.59
C ASP A 99 8.60 -12.36 -6.68
N ILE A 100 7.83 -12.55 -5.60
CA ILE A 100 6.48 -11.98 -5.48
C ILE A 100 6.53 -10.45 -5.55
N ALA A 101 7.47 -9.82 -4.83
CA ALA A 101 7.61 -8.37 -4.81
C ALA A 101 8.00 -7.81 -6.19
N ILE A 102 8.90 -8.47 -6.90
CA ILE A 102 9.29 -8.09 -8.27
C ILE A 102 8.10 -8.27 -9.24
N ALA A 103 7.39 -9.38 -9.15
CA ALA A 103 6.22 -9.65 -9.98
C ALA A 103 5.09 -8.63 -9.73
N ALA A 104 4.92 -8.17 -8.49
CA ALA A 104 3.92 -7.17 -8.11
C ALA A 104 4.19 -5.76 -8.68
N LEU A 105 5.43 -5.45 -9.11
CA LEU A 105 5.77 -4.12 -9.62
C LEU A 105 4.93 -3.72 -10.84
N ILE A 106 4.78 -4.62 -11.81
CA ILE A 106 4.03 -4.32 -13.04
C ILE A 106 2.55 -4.06 -12.74
N PRO A 107 1.82 -4.96 -12.03
CA PRO A 107 0.44 -4.69 -11.60
C PRO A 107 0.31 -3.41 -10.79
N ALA A 108 1.24 -3.13 -9.87
CA ALA A 108 1.21 -1.91 -9.06
C ALA A 108 1.34 -0.64 -9.91
N ILE A 109 2.29 -0.62 -10.85
CA ILE A 109 2.47 0.52 -11.76
C ILE A 109 1.20 0.73 -12.61
N LEU A 110 0.67 -0.33 -13.21
CA LEU A 110 -0.55 -0.26 -14.02
C LEU A 110 -1.75 0.23 -13.20
N TYR A 111 -1.88 -0.22 -11.96
CA TYR A 111 -2.91 0.20 -11.03
C TYR A 111 -2.84 1.71 -10.77
N TYR A 112 -1.67 2.22 -10.38
CA TYR A 112 -1.51 3.65 -10.09
C TYR A 112 -1.60 4.52 -11.32
N VAL A 113 -1.12 4.08 -12.49
CA VAL A 113 -1.32 4.77 -13.76
C VAL A 113 -2.80 4.86 -14.09
N SER A 114 -3.56 3.78 -13.89
CA SER A 114 -5.01 3.75 -14.12
C SER A 114 -5.75 4.74 -13.21
N ILE A 115 -5.51 4.69 -11.88
CA ILE A 115 -6.16 5.61 -10.93
C ILE A 115 -5.76 7.06 -11.22
N TYR A 116 -4.48 7.32 -11.45
CA TYR A 116 -3.99 8.67 -11.73
C TYR A 116 -4.63 9.25 -12.99
N SER A 117 -4.77 8.44 -14.05
CA SER A 117 -5.44 8.81 -15.28
C SER A 117 -6.93 9.08 -15.08
N GLN A 118 -7.63 8.20 -14.36
CA GLN A 118 -9.05 8.39 -14.03
C GLN A 118 -9.28 9.67 -13.22
N VAL A 119 -8.44 9.91 -12.22
CA VAL A 119 -8.48 11.15 -11.42
C VAL A 119 -8.21 12.37 -12.29
N HIS A 120 -7.25 12.30 -13.22
CA HIS A 120 -6.94 13.39 -14.13
C HIS A 120 -8.14 13.74 -15.02
N PHE A 121 -8.68 12.77 -15.73
CA PHE A 121 -9.81 13.01 -16.63
C PHE A 121 -11.09 13.40 -15.89
N SER A 122 -11.34 12.80 -14.72
CA SER A 122 -12.47 13.18 -13.87
C SER A 122 -12.35 14.63 -13.39
N SER A 123 -11.15 15.06 -13.00
CA SER A 123 -10.91 16.44 -12.56
C SER A 123 -11.08 17.46 -13.68
N LEU A 124 -10.61 17.14 -14.89
CA LEU A 124 -10.83 17.98 -16.07
C LEU A 124 -12.32 18.10 -16.40
N ARG A 125 -13.05 16.98 -16.38
CA ARG A 125 -14.50 16.96 -16.65
C ARG A 125 -15.31 17.78 -15.64
N LEU A 126 -14.88 17.79 -14.39
CA LEU A 126 -15.52 18.51 -13.29
C LEU A 126 -15.01 19.95 -13.14
N GLY A 127 -14.04 20.40 -13.94
CA GLY A 127 -13.46 21.73 -13.86
C GLY A 127 -12.73 22.00 -12.54
N LEU A 128 -12.18 20.96 -11.90
CA LEU A 128 -11.52 21.07 -10.60
C LEU A 128 -10.09 21.59 -10.75
N GLY A 129 -9.76 22.60 -9.95
CA GLY A 129 -8.50 23.31 -10.00
C GLY A 129 -7.30 22.56 -9.40
N SER A 130 -6.20 23.29 -9.29
CA SER A 130 -4.96 22.89 -8.62
C SER A 130 -4.93 23.39 -7.17
N LEU A 131 -3.95 22.96 -6.40
CA LEU A 131 -3.60 23.59 -5.12
C LEU A 131 -3.11 25.01 -5.38
N SER A 132 -3.36 25.92 -4.42
CA SER A 132 -2.80 27.28 -4.47
C SER A 132 -1.27 27.23 -4.32
N GLU A 133 -0.55 28.18 -4.89
CA GLU A 133 0.93 28.21 -4.81
C GLU A 133 1.43 28.25 -3.37
N GLU A 134 0.69 28.86 -2.46
CA GLU A 134 1.00 28.92 -1.03
C GLU A 134 0.91 27.53 -0.35
N GLN A 135 0.09 26.63 -0.89
CA GLN A 135 -0.10 25.27 -0.36
C GLN A 135 0.89 24.27 -0.95
N ILE A 136 1.66 24.68 -1.95
CA ILE A 136 2.63 23.80 -2.61
C ILE A 136 4.01 24.03 -2.01
N PRO A 137 4.53 23.09 -1.23
CA PRO A 137 5.85 23.22 -0.63
C PRO A 137 6.95 23.15 -1.70
N ARG A 138 8.07 23.80 -1.47
CA ARG A 138 9.25 23.70 -2.33
C ARG A 138 9.85 22.29 -2.20
N PHE A 139 10.02 21.60 -3.32
CA PHE A 139 10.53 20.22 -3.37
C PHE A 139 11.85 20.04 -2.59
N ILE A 140 12.83 20.93 -2.81
CA ILE A 140 14.14 20.86 -2.14
C ILE A 140 14.01 21.04 -0.63
N ALA A 141 13.14 21.95 -0.18
CA ALA A 141 12.90 22.17 1.24
C ALA A 141 12.22 20.96 1.89
N THR A 142 11.26 20.35 1.20
CA THR A 142 10.59 19.13 1.66
C THR A 142 11.58 17.96 1.79
N MET A 143 12.43 17.77 0.79
CA MET A 143 13.47 16.74 0.82
C MET A 143 14.48 16.96 1.94
N ARG A 144 14.95 18.21 2.14
CA ARG A 144 15.88 18.52 3.22
C ARG A 144 15.28 18.29 4.60
N ASN A 145 14.01 18.61 4.77
CA ASN A 145 13.33 18.49 6.06
C ASN A 145 12.82 17.07 6.36
N GLY A 146 12.49 16.29 5.35
CA GLY A 146 11.86 14.98 5.54
C GLY A 146 12.50 13.81 4.76
N GLY A 147 13.53 14.04 3.96
CA GLY A 147 14.16 12.99 3.13
C GLY A 147 14.63 11.76 3.90
N LEU A 148 14.92 11.92 5.21
CA LEU A 148 15.26 10.81 6.10
C LEU A 148 14.15 9.76 6.21
N PHE A 149 12.88 10.10 5.91
CA PHE A 149 11.79 9.12 5.88
C PHE A 149 11.89 8.12 4.72
N PHE A 150 12.70 8.40 3.70
CA PHE A 150 13.00 7.44 2.65
C PHE A 150 14.05 6.39 3.06
N VAL A 151 14.88 6.66 4.07
CA VAL A 151 15.95 5.74 4.48
C VAL A 151 15.42 4.36 4.87
N PRO A 152 14.37 4.22 5.70
CA PRO A 152 13.79 2.91 5.98
C PRO A 152 13.30 2.18 4.72
N LEU A 153 12.66 2.89 3.78
CA LEU A 153 12.19 2.31 2.51
C LEU A 153 13.36 1.77 1.68
N ILE A 154 14.45 2.53 1.58
CA ILE A 154 15.65 2.12 0.85
C ILE A 154 16.26 0.88 1.51
N VAL A 155 16.37 0.87 2.84
CA VAL A 155 16.92 -0.27 3.59
C VAL A 155 16.05 -1.52 3.39
N LEU A 156 14.73 -1.39 3.49
CA LEU A 156 13.78 -2.49 3.24
C LEU A 156 13.94 -3.03 1.82
N THR A 157 13.96 -2.14 0.82
CA THR A 157 14.11 -2.53 -0.60
C THR A 157 15.42 -3.24 -0.86
N VAL A 158 16.53 -2.70 -0.34
CA VAL A 158 17.87 -3.29 -0.53
C VAL A 158 17.96 -4.65 0.18
N ALA A 159 17.44 -4.77 1.40
CA ALA A 159 17.43 -6.04 2.13
C ALA A 159 16.61 -7.09 1.39
N LEU A 160 15.42 -6.71 0.88
CA LEU A 160 14.57 -7.58 0.07
C LEU A 160 15.28 -8.07 -1.20
N LEU A 161 15.90 -7.16 -1.95
CA LEU A 161 16.62 -7.50 -3.20
C LEU A 161 17.84 -8.40 -2.95
N LYS A 162 18.44 -8.32 -1.76
CA LYS A 162 19.52 -9.23 -1.33
C LYS A 162 19.02 -10.63 -0.93
N GLY A 163 17.70 -10.88 -0.95
CA GLY A 163 17.10 -12.17 -0.63
C GLY A 163 17.02 -12.46 0.89
N TYR A 164 17.06 -11.44 1.74
CA TYR A 164 16.79 -11.65 3.17
C TYR A 164 15.33 -12.06 3.39
N THR A 165 15.10 -12.90 4.39
CA THR A 165 13.74 -13.32 4.76
C THR A 165 12.88 -12.13 5.18
N PRO A 166 11.53 -12.16 4.97
CA PRO A 166 10.64 -11.08 5.36
C PRO A 166 10.80 -10.65 6.81
N THR A 167 11.04 -11.60 7.72
CA THR A 167 11.27 -11.34 9.14
C THR A 167 12.52 -10.48 9.36
N MET A 168 13.64 -10.81 8.70
CA MET A 168 14.88 -10.04 8.78
C MET A 168 14.73 -8.65 8.15
N VAL A 169 14.03 -8.56 7.02
CA VAL A 169 13.69 -7.28 6.39
C VAL A 169 12.89 -6.40 7.34
N GLY A 170 11.90 -6.96 8.04
CA GLY A 170 11.13 -6.27 9.07
C GLY A 170 11.97 -5.77 10.24
N VAL A 171 12.92 -6.58 10.71
CA VAL A 171 13.86 -6.18 11.79
C VAL A 171 14.74 -5.02 11.34
N PHE A 172 15.34 -5.10 10.14
CA PHE A 172 16.16 -4.01 9.60
C PHE A 172 15.35 -2.72 9.40
N GLY A 173 14.14 -2.83 8.90
CA GLY A 173 13.22 -1.69 8.73
C GLY A 173 12.88 -1.04 10.07
N SER A 174 12.46 -1.83 11.04
CA SER A 174 12.10 -1.34 12.38
C SER A 174 13.28 -0.66 13.08
N PHE A 175 14.47 -1.28 13.01
CA PHE A 175 15.69 -0.71 13.57
C PHE A 175 16.05 0.61 12.88
N THR A 176 15.95 0.66 11.55
CA THR A 176 16.24 1.87 10.78
C THR A 176 15.28 3.00 11.13
N VAL A 177 13.98 2.71 11.30
CA VAL A 177 12.98 3.70 11.74
C VAL A 177 13.35 4.27 13.10
N LEU A 178 13.76 3.42 14.07
CA LEU A 178 14.19 3.87 15.40
C LEU A 178 15.43 4.77 15.32
N VAL A 179 16.43 4.37 14.53
CA VAL A 179 17.64 5.18 14.33
C VAL A 179 17.30 6.53 13.70
N VAL A 180 16.51 6.54 12.62
CA VAL A 180 16.09 7.77 11.94
C VAL A 180 15.27 8.67 12.87
N ALA A 181 14.39 8.09 13.70
CA ALA A 181 13.60 8.84 14.67
C ALA A 181 14.49 9.50 15.75
N MET A 182 15.59 8.88 16.13
CA MET A 182 16.54 9.44 17.12
C MET A 182 17.43 10.55 16.53
N LEU A 183 17.69 10.55 15.22
CA LEU A 183 18.53 11.55 14.56
C LEU A 183 17.92 12.96 14.56
N LYS A 184 16.59 13.06 14.54
CA LYS A 184 15.88 14.35 14.57
C LYS A 184 15.34 14.64 15.97
N SER A 185 15.68 15.80 16.51
CA SER A 185 15.20 16.28 17.82
C SER A 185 13.67 16.28 17.94
N GLU A 186 12.97 16.57 16.83
CA GLU A 186 11.50 16.63 16.79
C GLU A 186 10.81 15.25 16.78
N THR A 187 11.52 14.18 16.44
CA THR A 187 10.99 12.81 16.35
C THR A 187 11.61 11.87 17.36
N ARG A 188 12.44 12.40 18.27
CA ARG A 188 13.08 11.59 19.32
C ARG A 188 12.02 10.88 20.17
N ILE A 189 12.18 9.58 20.28
CA ILE A 189 11.28 8.71 21.06
C ILE A 189 11.95 8.46 22.42
N GLY A 190 11.34 8.95 23.49
CA GLY A 190 11.75 8.59 24.87
C GLY A 190 11.35 7.15 25.19
N LEU A 191 11.97 6.55 26.22
CA LEU A 191 11.72 5.16 26.64
C LEU A 191 10.23 4.85 26.90
N LEU A 192 9.51 5.77 27.54
CA LEU A 192 8.07 5.62 27.76
C LEU A 192 7.26 5.63 26.47
N ASN A 193 7.64 6.50 25.54
CA ASN A 193 6.98 6.55 24.23
C ASN A 193 7.32 5.32 23.40
N LEU A 194 8.52 4.77 23.53
CA LEU A 194 8.89 3.52 22.86
C LEU A 194 8.01 2.36 23.36
N PHE A 195 7.78 2.26 24.68
CA PHE A 195 6.88 1.26 25.23
C PHE A 195 5.45 1.42 24.71
N ASN A 196 4.94 2.66 24.65
CA ASN A 196 3.61 2.95 24.09
C ASN A 196 3.52 2.56 22.62
N VAL A 197 4.55 2.86 21.82
CA VAL A 197 4.60 2.47 20.40
C VAL A 197 4.60 0.95 20.26
N LEU A 198 5.36 0.22 21.06
CA LEU A 198 5.38 -1.24 21.04
C LEU A 198 4.01 -1.81 21.43
N SER A 199 3.40 -1.29 22.49
CA SER A 199 2.06 -1.69 22.93
C SER A 199 1.02 -1.46 21.83
N GLU A 200 1.00 -0.28 21.23
CA GLU A 200 0.10 0.04 20.11
C GLU A 200 0.35 -0.88 18.90
N THR A 201 1.60 -1.20 18.62
CA THR A 201 1.96 -2.13 17.54
C THR A 201 1.39 -3.52 17.82
N CYS A 202 1.48 -4.02 19.05
CA CYS A 202 0.88 -5.31 19.43
C CYS A 202 -0.64 -5.29 19.23
N TYR A 203 -1.33 -4.24 19.63
CA TYR A 203 -2.78 -4.11 19.40
C TYR A 203 -3.15 -4.11 17.91
N ARG A 204 -2.37 -3.43 17.08
CA ARG A 204 -2.57 -3.38 15.62
C ARG A 204 -2.27 -4.71 14.93
N MET A 205 -1.44 -5.56 15.53
CA MET A 205 -1.15 -6.90 15.02
C MET A 205 -2.26 -7.92 15.30
N VAL A 206 -3.11 -7.70 16.31
CA VAL A 206 -4.18 -8.65 16.66
C VAL A 206 -5.14 -8.96 15.50
N PRO A 207 -5.69 -7.98 14.76
CA PRO A 207 -6.52 -8.27 13.59
C PRO A 207 -5.78 -9.01 12.49
N VAL A 208 -4.49 -8.69 12.28
CA VAL A 208 -3.65 -9.35 11.26
C VAL A 208 -3.40 -10.81 11.64
N ALA A 209 -3.04 -11.06 12.90
CA ALA A 209 -2.85 -12.43 13.41
C ALA A 209 -4.15 -13.24 13.33
N GLY A 210 -5.29 -12.62 13.68
CA GLY A 210 -6.61 -13.24 13.56
C GLY A 210 -6.96 -13.60 12.11
N ALA A 211 -6.70 -12.69 11.16
CA ALA A 211 -6.92 -12.94 9.75
C ALA A 211 -6.02 -14.08 9.21
N CYS A 212 -4.74 -14.09 9.58
CA CYS A 212 -3.81 -15.16 9.20
C CYS A 212 -4.23 -16.51 9.78
N ALA A 213 -4.67 -16.52 11.05
CA ALA A 213 -5.16 -17.77 11.68
C ALA A 213 -6.42 -18.29 10.98
N ALA A 214 -7.39 -17.43 10.69
CA ALA A 214 -8.60 -17.80 9.96
C ALA A 214 -8.26 -18.31 8.54
N ALA A 215 -7.39 -17.61 7.82
CA ALA A 215 -6.91 -18.07 6.52
C ALA A 215 -6.24 -19.44 6.63
N GLY A 216 -5.37 -19.65 7.62
CA GLY A 216 -4.71 -20.92 7.86
C GLY A 216 -5.68 -22.08 8.12
N LEU A 217 -6.77 -21.85 8.86
CA LEU A 217 -7.82 -22.84 9.08
C LEU A 217 -8.56 -23.20 7.79
N VAL A 218 -8.93 -22.19 6.98
CA VAL A 218 -9.60 -22.40 5.68
C VAL A 218 -8.70 -23.21 4.75
N ILE A 219 -7.45 -22.82 4.68
CA ILE A 219 -6.46 -23.45 3.81
C ILE A 219 -6.16 -24.90 4.27
N GLY A 220 -6.00 -25.10 5.58
CA GLY A 220 -5.85 -26.43 6.16
C GLY A 220 -7.02 -27.34 5.77
N GLY A 221 -8.26 -26.84 5.89
CA GLY A 221 -9.46 -27.56 5.45
C GLY A 221 -9.46 -27.91 3.96
N ILE A 222 -9.11 -26.96 3.11
CA ILE A 222 -9.00 -27.14 1.64
C ILE A 222 -7.94 -28.19 1.30
N THR A 223 -6.79 -28.13 1.98
CA THR A 223 -5.67 -29.06 1.74
C THR A 223 -6.01 -30.48 2.21
N MET A 224 -6.58 -30.60 3.42
CA MET A 224 -6.97 -31.93 3.98
C MET A 224 -8.06 -32.62 3.17
N THR A 225 -8.97 -31.87 2.56
CA THR A 225 -10.05 -32.43 1.72
C THR A 225 -9.63 -32.68 0.27
N GLY A 226 -8.43 -32.26 -0.12
CA GLY A 226 -7.96 -32.29 -1.50
C GLY A 226 -8.78 -31.40 -2.47
N LEU A 227 -9.56 -30.44 -1.91
CA LEU A 227 -10.46 -29.58 -2.67
C LEU A 227 -9.70 -28.73 -3.70
N ALA A 228 -8.49 -28.29 -3.36
CA ALA A 228 -7.65 -27.51 -4.26
C ALA A 228 -7.33 -28.26 -5.56
N GLY A 229 -6.95 -29.55 -5.44
CA GLY A 229 -6.69 -30.41 -6.60
C GLY A 229 -7.94 -30.63 -7.44
N LYS A 230 -9.08 -30.93 -6.79
CA LYS A 230 -10.36 -31.10 -7.49
C LYS A 230 -10.78 -29.83 -8.24
N PHE A 231 -10.62 -28.67 -7.62
CA PHE A 231 -10.92 -27.38 -8.24
C PHE A 231 -10.01 -27.11 -9.45
N ALA A 232 -8.70 -27.36 -9.32
CA ALA A 232 -7.75 -27.25 -10.43
C ALA A 232 -8.13 -28.17 -11.60
N HIS A 233 -8.53 -29.41 -11.33
CA HIS A 233 -9.01 -30.34 -12.37
C HIS A 233 -10.25 -29.83 -13.08
N VAL A 234 -11.22 -29.23 -12.37
CA VAL A 234 -12.41 -28.63 -12.98
C VAL A 234 -12.03 -27.46 -13.87
N VAL A 235 -11.17 -26.57 -13.40
CA VAL A 235 -10.70 -25.43 -14.17
C VAL A 235 -9.99 -25.89 -15.44
N TYR A 236 -9.06 -26.82 -15.34
CA TYR A 236 -8.34 -27.37 -16.50
C TYR A 236 -9.24 -28.12 -17.45
N GLY A 237 -10.25 -28.83 -16.95
CA GLY A 237 -11.25 -29.53 -17.79
C GLY A 237 -12.11 -28.55 -18.61
N ILE A 238 -12.43 -27.38 -18.07
CA ILE A 238 -13.21 -26.34 -18.78
C ILE A 238 -12.33 -25.58 -19.79
N THR A 239 -11.06 -25.39 -19.49
CA THR A 239 -10.15 -24.54 -20.28
C THR A 239 -9.24 -25.33 -21.21
N ASP A 240 -9.38 -26.65 -21.26
CA ASP A 240 -8.48 -27.57 -22.00
C ASP A 240 -7.00 -27.32 -21.66
N ALA A 241 -6.72 -26.94 -20.40
CA ALA A 241 -5.40 -26.58 -19.90
C ALA A 241 -4.70 -25.45 -20.70
N GLN A 242 -5.45 -24.66 -21.46
CA GLN A 242 -4.90 -23.52 -22.21
C GLN A 242 -4.65 -22.35 -21.22
N MET A 243 -3.49 -21.70 -21.34
CA MET A 243 -3.05 -20.66 -20.41
C MET A 243 -4.00 -19.47 -20.32
N LEU A 244 -4.42 -18.89 -21.46
CA LEU A 244 -5.26 -17.69 -21.47
C LEU A 244 -6.66 -17.91 -20.92
N PRO A 245 -7.43 -18.96 -21.33
CA PRO A 245 -8.72 -19.26 -20.73
C PRO A 245 -8.63 -19.60 -19.25
N THR A 246 -7.58 -20.32 -18.81
CA THR A 246 -7.36 -20.63 -17.39
C THR A 246 -7.15 -19.36 -16.57
N LEU A 247 -6.31 -18.43 -17.03
CA LEU A 247 -6.10 -17.15 -16.37
C LEU A 247 -7.38 -16.31 -16.32
N ALA A 248 -8.13 -16.24 -17.42
CA ALA A 248 -9.39 -15.51 -17.49
C ALA A 248 -10.43 -16.08 -16.51
N LEU A 249 -10.60 -17.40 -16.48
CA LEU A 249 -11.52 -18.06 -15.56
C LEU A 249 -11.10 -17.86 -14.10
N THR A 250 -9.81 -18.01 -13.81
CA THR A 250 -9.26 -17.78 -12.48
C THR A 250 -9.47 -16.32 -12.03
N ALA A 251 -9.29 -15.34 -12.92
CA ALA A 251 -9.55 -13.93 -12.62
C ALA A 251 -11.02 -13.69 -12.25
N VAL A 252 -11.96 -14.25 -13.01
CA VAL A 252 -13.40 -14.15 -12.72
C VAL A 252 -13.74 -14.75 -11.35
N VAL A 253 -13.24 -15.97 -11.09
CA VAL A 253 -13.46 -16.64 -9.81
C VAL A 253 -12.88 -15.84 -8.66
N THR A 254 -11.67 -15.30 -8.82
CA THR A 254 -11.01 -14.48 -7.78
C THR A 254 -11.80 -13.20 -7.50
N ILE A 255 -12.34 -12.55 -8.52
CA ILE A 255 -13.19 -11.36 -8.35
C ILE A 255 -14.45 -11.73 -7.56
N VAL A 256 -15.13 -12.83 -7.93
CA VAL A 256 -16.35 -13.27 -7.24
C VAL A 256 -16.08 -13.61 -5.77
N LEU A 257 -14.99 -14.36 -5.50
CA LEU A 257 -14.60 -14.71 -4.13
C LEU A 257 -14.08 -13.50 -3.32
N GLY A 258 -13.47 -12.52 -3.99
CA GLY A 258 -12.94 -11.31 -3.34
C GLY A 258 -14.00 -10.26 -2.99
N MET A 259 -15.22 -10.43 -3.49
CA MET A 259 -16.33 -9.50 -3.16
C MET A 259 -16.95 -9.74 -1.76
N GLY A 260 -16.58 -10.80 -1.07
CA GLY A 260 -17.02 -11.13 0.29
C GLY A 260 -18.33 -11.88 0.36
#